data_1985b0db7e8117485638a6ce55aa567d
#
_entry.id   1985b0db7e8117485638a6ce55aa567d
#
_cell.length_a   1.000
_cell.length_b   1.000
_cell.length_c   1.000
_cell.angle_alpha   90.00
_cell.angle_beta   90.00
_cell.angle_gamma   90.00
#
_symmetry.space_group_name_H-M   'P 1'
#
loop_
_entity.id
_entity.type
_entity.pdbx_description
1 polymer ?
#
loop_
_entity_poly.entity_id
_entity_poly.type
_entity_poly.pdbx_seq_one_letter_code
_entity_poly.pdbx_strand_id
1 'polypeptide(L)'
;ITYKDTKINIIDTPGHADFGGEVERVLKMVNGVVLVVDAFEGPMPQTKFVLQKALDLDLSVIVCINKIDRPEARPDEVIDEILELFIDLDASEEQLDCPFIFASAKSGYAMADLNDEPKDMQPLFECIVNNIPAPEGDPDADTQMLISTIDYNEFVGRIGVGKIDNGKIKVNQEVMIVNHHDP
;
A
#
# COMPACT_ATOMS: atom_id res chain seq x y z
N ILE A 1 -10.98 0.78 7.12
CA ILE A 1 -11.93 1.90 6.96
C ILE A 1 -12.95 1.55 5.89
N THR A 2 -14.10 2.21 5.92
CA THR A 2 -15.12 2.11 4.86
C THR A 2 -15.29 3.49 4.25
N TYR A 3 -15.16 3.56 2.93
CA TYR A 3 -15.38 4.78 2.17
C TYR A 3 -16.46 4.51 1.11
N LYS A 4 -17.59 5.24 1.19
CA LYS A 4 -18.81 4.93 0.42
C LYS A 4 -19.15 3.43 0.64
N ASP A 5 -19.29 2.64 -0.41
CA ASP A 5 -19.61 1.21 -0.35
C ASP A 5 -18.37 0.31 -0.42
N THR A 6 -17.17 0.88 -0.35
CA THR A 6 -15.90 0.17 -0.49
C THR A 6 -15.20 0.03 0.86
N LYS A 7 -14.84 -1.20 1.22
CA LYS A 7 -13.97 -1.48 2.37
C LYS A 7 -12.50 -1.38 1.94
N ILE A 8 -11.76 -0.48 2.57
CA ILE A 8 -10.33 -0.29 2.36
C ILE A 8 -9.60 -0.87 3.57
N ASN A 9 -8.77 -1.89 3.36
CA ASN A 9 -7.87 -2.41 4.36
C ASN A 9 -6.51 -1.73 4.20
N ILE A 10 -6.01 -1.14 5.26
CA ILE A 10 -4.71 -0.46 5.27
C ILE A 10 -3.74 -1.30 6.08
N ILE A 11 -2.60 -1.62 5.48
CA ILE A 11 -1.48 -2.29 6.16
C ILE A 11 -0.32 -1.30 6.18
N ASP A 12 0.14 -0.96 7.37
CA ASP A 12 1.30 -0.10 7.55
C ASP A 12 2.59 -0.90 7.39
N THR A 13 3.60 -0.29 6.77
CA THR A 13 4.92 -0.90 6.63
C THR A 13 5.89 -0.30 7.63
N PRO A 14 6.75 -1.13 8.27
CA PRO A 14 7.79 -0.59 9.15
C PRO A 14 8.76 0.31 8.36
N GLY A 15 9.02 1.51 8.88
CA GLY A 15 9.81 2.55 8.22
C GLY A 15 11.34 2.35 8.26
N HIS A 16 11.86 1.20 8.68
CA HIS A 16 13.29 0.94 8.80
C HIS A 16 13.79 -0.06 7.76
N ALA A 17 14.95 0.23 7.16
CA ALA A 17 15.58 -0.59 6.13
C ALA A 17 15.91 -2.04 6.55
N ASP A 18 15.96 -2.33 7.85
CA ASP A 18 16.29 -3.64 8.40
C ASP A 18 15.15 -4.68 8.25
N PHE A 19 13.93 -4.24 7.87
CA PHE A 19 12.74 -5.09 7.75
C PHE A 19 12.37 -5.47 6.31
N GLY A 20 13.34 -5.54 5.41
CA GLY A 20 13.10 -5.85 3.99
C GLY A 20 12.25 -7.09 3.74
N GLY A 21 12.43 -8.14 4.52
CA GLY A 21 11.62 -9.35 4.42
C GLY A 21 10.16 -9.19 4.88
N GLU A 22 9.88 -8.28 5.81
CA GLU A 22 8.52 -7.95 6.24
C GLU A 22 7.80 -7.13 5.18
N VAL A 23 8.47 -6.13 4.62
CA VAL A 23 7.95 -5.30 3.53
C VAL A 23 7.55 -6.17 2.33
N GLU A 24 8.40 -7.10 1.89
CA GLU A 24 8.07 -8.02 0.78
C GLU A 24 6.84 -8.90 1.08
N ARG A 25 6.68 -9.36 2.31
CA ARG A 25 5.50 -10.15 2.69
C ARG A 25 4.21 -9.32 2.68
N VAL A 26 4.29 -8.08 3.18
CA VAL A 26 3.16 -7.15 3.15
C VAL A 26 2.77 -6.82 1.72
N LEU A 27 3.73 -6.48 0.86
CA LEU A 27 3.47 -6.13 -0.54
C LEU A 27 2.79 -7.26 -1.33
N LYS A 28 3.05 -8.52 -1.00
CA LYS A 28 2.36 -9.68 -1.60
C LYS A 28 0.89 -9.83 -1.18
N MET A 29 0.46 -9.13 -0.12
CA MET A 29 -0.92 -9.21 0.39
C MET A 29 -1.80 -8.06 -0.08
N VAL A 30 -1.22 -7.02 -0.67
CA VAL A 30 -1.94 -5.78 -1.06
C VAL A 30 -2.21 -5.71 -2.55
N ASN A 31 -3.14 -4.84 -2.94
CA ASN A 31 -3.50 -4.60 -4.34
C ASN A 31 -2.88 -3.33 -4.90
N GLY A 32 -2.31 -2.50 -4.03
CA GLY A 32 -1.63 -1.27 -4.39
C GLY A 32 -0.94 -0.64 -3.20
N VAL A 33 -0.19 0.42 -3.46
CA VAL A 33 0.65 1.11 -2.49
C VAL A 33 0.34 2.60 -2.49
N VAL A 34 0.21 3.19 -1.31
CA VAL A 34 0.27 4.64 -1.13
C VAL A 34 1.67 4.99 -0.64
N LEU A 35 2.49 5.54 -1.54
CA LEU A 35 3.85 5.98 -1.25
C LEU A 35 3.81 7.36 -0.60
N VAL A 36 4.02 7.43 0.69
CA VAL A 36 3.99 8.69 1.44
C VAL A 36 5.38 9.34 1.46
N VAL A 37 5.48 10.54 0.90
CA VAL A 37 6.75 11.31 0.81
C VAL A 37 6.57 12.65 1.50
N ASP A 38 7.58 13.08 2.25
CA ASP A 38 7.59 14.39 2.92
C ASP A 38 7.81 15.50 1.88
N ALA A 39 6.96 16.53 1.88
CA ALA A 39 7.01 17.65 0.94
C ALA A 39 8.28 18.51 1.03
N PHE A 40 9.07 18.37 2.08
CA PHE A 40 10.34 19.06 2.26
C PHE A 40 11.55 18.16 2.05
N GLU A 41 11.55 16.96 2.67
CA GLU A 41 12.70 16.05 2.63
C GLU A 41 12.81 15.31 1.28
N GLY A 42 11.67 15.10 0.59
CA GLY A 42 11.62 14.31 -0.64
C GLY A 42 11.75 12.80 -0.40
N PRO A 43 12.05 12.03 -1.46
CA PRO A 43 12.19 10.58 -1.36
C PRO A 43 13.45 10.19 -0.59
N MET A 44 13.28 9.37 0.44
CA MET A 44 14.34 8.84 1.29
C MET A 44 14.84 7.48 0.77
N PRO A 45 16.00 6.97 1.23
CA PRO A 45 16.49 5.64 0.82
C PRO A 45 15.48 4.51 1.04
N GLN A 46 14.69 4.58 2.11
CA GLN A 46 13.62 3.61 2.38
C GLN A 46 12.50 3.70 1.33
N THR A 47 12.18 4.90 0.87
CA THR A 47 11.20 5.14 -0.21
C THR A 47 11.63 4.42 -1.48
N LYS A 48 12.92 4.53 -1.85
CA LYS A 48 13.50 3.83 -3.01
C LYS A 48 13.34 2.32 -2.91
N PHE A 49 13.65 1.75 -1.74
CA PHE A 49 13.55 0.30 -1.52
C PHE A 49 12.10 -0.20 -1.65
N VAL A 50 11.15 0.46 -0.98
CA VAL A 50 9.73 0.07 -1.02
C VAL A 50 9.15 0.24 -2.42
N LEU A 51 9.46 1.35 -3.09
CA LEU A 51 9.02 1.62 -4.46
C LEU A 51 9.54 0.55 -5.43
N GLN A 52 10.85 0.22 -5.39
CA GLN A 52 11.41 -0.85 -6.21
C GLN A 52 10.63 -2.16 -6.06
N LYS A 53 10.35 -2.54 -4.82
CA LYS A 53 9.60 -3.78 -4.54
C LYS A 53 8.15 -3.74 -5.00
N ALA A 54 7.50 -2.57 -4.93
CA ALA A 54 6.16 -2.38 -5.46
C ALA A 54 6.12 -2.47 -6.98
N LEU A 55 7.10 -1.86 -7.67
CA LEU A 55 7.25 -1.92 -9.12
C LEU A 55 7.59 -3.34 -9.60
N ASP A 56 8.48 -4.06 -8.91
CA ASP A 56 8.83 -5.47 -9.20
C ASP A 56 7.60 -6.40 -9.13
N LEU A 57 6.60 -6.06 -8.32
CA LEU A 57 5.35 -6.80 -8.14
C LEU A 57 4.19 -6.26 -9.01
N ASP A 58 4.48 -5.27 -9.85
CA ASP A 58 3.49 -4.61 -10.71
C ASP A 58 2.27 -4.05 -9.94
N LEU A 59 2.52 -3.54 -8.73
CA LEU A 59 1.47 -2.95 -7.90
C LEU A 59 1.14 -1.54 -8.35
N SER A 60 -0.15 -1.19 -8.34
CA SER A 60 -0.59 0.20 -8.54
C SER A 60 -0.01 1.09 -7.44
N VAL A 61 0.65 2.17 -7.82
CA VAL A 61 1.25 3.14 -6.89
C VAL A 61 0.47 4.45 -6.93
N ILE A 62 0.14 4.99 -5.76
CA ILE A 62 -0.34 6.35 -5.57
C ILE A 62 0.73 7.09 -4.79
N VAL A 63 1.17 8.23 -5.27
CA VAL A 63 2.13 9.08 -4.54
C VAL A 63 1.38 10.09 -3.70
N CYS A 64 1.61 10.08 -2.39
CA CYS A 64 1.05 11.04 -1.44
C CYS A 64 2.15 11.94 -0.89
N ILE A 65 2.21 13.18 -1.38
CA ILE A 65 3.13 14.22 -0.88
C ILE A 65 2.50 14.82 0.37
N ASN A 66 3.05 14.45 1.52
CA ASN A 66 2.51 14.82 2.83
C ASN A 66 3.29 15.99 3.44
N LYS A 67 2.67 16.67 4.40
CA LYS A 67 3.19 17.83 5.15
C LYS A 67 3.32 19.09 4.28
N ILE A 68 2.44 19.26 3.30
CA ILE A 68 2.39 20.46 2.44
C ILE A 68 2.05 21.74 3.21
N ASP A 69 1.56 21.61 4.45
CA ASP A 69 1.29 22.73 5.37
C ASP A 69 2.55 23.36 5.97
N ARG A 70 3.73 22.77 5.75
CA ARG A 70 5.00 23.31 6.25
C ARG A 70 5.46 24.51 5.40
N PRO A 71 6.03 25.57 6.03
CA PRO A 71 6.55 26.72 5.29
C PRO A 71 7.68 26.37 4.32
N GLU A 72 8.43 25.32 4.60
CA GLU A 72 9.58 24.85 3.81
C GLU A 72 9.17 23.81 2.74
N ALA A 73 7.88 23.51 2.61
CA ALA A 73 7.39 22.54 1.62
C ALA A 73 7.74 23.00 0.20
N ARG A 74 8.23 22.05 -0.61
CA ARG A 74 8.64 22.25 -2.02
C ARG A 74 8.02 21.13 -2.90
N PRO A 75 6.68 21.03 -2.95
CA PRO A 75 6.02 19.90 -3.57
C PRO A 75 6.38 19.71 -5.05
N ASP A 76 6.53 20.78 -5.83
CA ASP A 76 6.88 20.68 -7.26
C ASP A 76 8.26 20.03 -7.46
N GLU A 77 9.26 20.43 -6.67
CA GLU A 77 10.59 19.82 -6.72
C GLU A 77 10.56 18.35 -6.27
N VAL A 78 9.73 18.04 -5.27
CA VAL A 78 9.58 16.66 -4.77
C VAL A 78 8.89 15.76 -5.81
N ILE A 79 7.96 16.29 -6.62
CA ILE A 79 7.38 15.57 -7.76
C ILE A 79 8.49 15.17 -8.74
N ASP A 80 9.34 16.12 -9.13
CA ASP A 80 10.45 15.89 -10.06
C ASP A 80 11.42 14.83 -9.50
N GLU A 81 11.80 14.92 -8.22
CA GLU A 81 12.65 13.94 -7.54
C GLU A 81 12.03 12.53 -7.52
N ILE A 82 10.72 12.44 -7.36
CA ILE A 82 10.01 11.16 -7.37
C ILE A 82 9.96 10.59 -8.79
N LEU A 83 9.67 11.40 -9.80
CA LEU A 83 9.66 10.95 -11.20
C LEU A 83 11.06 10.51 -11.64
N GLU A 84 12.12 11.22 -11.26
CA GLU A 84 13.50 10.78 -11.47
C GLU A 84 13.76 9.43 -10.80
N LEU A 85 13.25 9.23 -9.57
CA LEU A 85 13.37 7.96 -8.86
C LEU A 85 12.66 6.81 -9.59
N PHE A 86 11.47 7.02 -10.13
CA PHE A 86 10.78 6.02 -10.95
C PHE A 86 11.59 5.65 -12.20
N ILE A 87 12.18 6.64 -12.88
CA ILE A 87 13.04 6.44 -14.06
C ILE A 87 14.30 5.65 -13.67
N ASP A 88 14.95 6.00 -12.57
CA ASP A 88 16.12 5.29 -12.02
C ASP A 88 15.83 3.82 -11.67
N LEU A 89 14.57 3.50 -11.42
CA LEU A 89 14.08 2.16 -11.10
C LEU A 89 13.53 1.41 -12.31
N ASP A 90 13.76 1.92 -13.53
CA ASP A 90 13.28 1.33 -14.78
C ASP A 90 11.75 1.13 -14.84
N ALA A 91 10.97 2.04 -14.21
CA ALA A 91 9.51 1.99 -14.23
C ALA A 91 8.96 2.09 -15.65
N SER A 92 7.89 1.35 -15.94
CA SER A 92 7.18 1.42 -17.21
C SER A 92 6.44 2.75 -17.39
N GLU A 93 6.05 3.07 -18.65
CA GLU A 93 5.22 4.27 -18.92
C GLU A 93 3.92 4.26 -18.12
N GLU A 94 3.29 3.08 -17.94
CA GLU A 94 2.07 2.92 -17.16
C GLU A 94 2.31 3.17 -15.66
N GLN A 95 3.46 2.74 -15.13
CA GLN A 95 3.84 2.99 -13.75
C GLN A 95 4.23 4.44 -13.49
N LEU A 96 4.77 5.15 -14.50
CA LEU A 96 5.07 6.58 -14.44
C LEU A 96 3.80 7.46 -14.45
N ASP A 97 2.71 6.97 -15.03
CA ASP A 97 1.40 7.67 -15.03
C ASP A 97 0.64 7.48 -13.69
N CYS A 98 1.37 7.40 -12.59
CA CYS A 98 0.78 7.25 -11.26
C CYS A 98 0.17 8.57 -10.75
N PRO A 99 -0.97 8.52 -10.04
CA PRO A 99 -1.59 9.71 -9.49
C PRO A 99 -0.81 10.27 -8.30
N PHE A 100 -0.77 11.61 -8.24
CA PHE A 100 -0.23 12.37 -7.12
C PHE A 100 -1.37 12.95 -6.28
N ILE A 101 -1.22 12.89 -4.95
CA ILE A 101 -2.11 13.50 -3.98
C ILE A 101 -1.26 14.34 -3.02
N PHE A 102 -1.74 15.51 -2.68
CA PHE A 102 -1.10 16.43 -1.74
C PHE A 102 -1.84 16.42 -0.41
N ALA A 103 -1.15 16.25 0.70
CA ALA A 103 -1.81 16.05 1.97
C ALA A 103 -1.12 16.77 3.14
N SER A 104 -1.91 17.12 4.13
CA SER A 104 -1.45 17.37 5.49
C SER A 104 -2.18 16.42 6.44
N ALA A 105 -1.54 15.30 6.76
CA ALA A 105 -2.10 14.32 7.68
C ALA A 105 -2.35 14.93 9.08
N LYS A 106 -1.50 15.87 9.51
CA LYS A 106 -1.65 16.60 10.78
C LYS A 106 -2.91 17.46 10.78
N SER A 107 -3.22 18.13 9.68
CA SER A 107 -4.39 19.01 9.54
C SER A 107 -5.63 18.27 9.05
N GLY A 108 -5.49 17.00 8.60
CA GLY A 108 -6.61 16.13 8.25
C GLY A 108 -7.23 16.41 6.88
N TYR A 109 -6.43 16.87 5.90
CA TYR A 109 -6.90 17.11 4.55
C TYR A 109 -5.96 16.54 3.48
N ALA A 110 -6.54 16.30 2.30
CA ALA A 110 -5.82 15.96 1.07
C ALA A 110 -6.42 16.73 -0.12
N MET A 111 -5.65 16.91 -1.17
CA MET A 111 -6.00 17.63 -2.39
C MET A 111 -5.47 16.88 -3.61
N ALA A 112 -6.21 16.91 -4.71
CA ALA A 112 -5.75 16.37 -5.99
C ALA A 112 -4.85 17.37 -6.75
N ASP A 113 -5.06 18.66 -6.54
CA ASP A 113 -4.25 19.74 -7.08
C ASP A 113 -3.87 20.72 -5.95
N LEU A 114 -2.67 21.30 -6.00
CA LEU A 114 -2.18 22.27 -5.01
C LEU A 114 -3.03 23.55 -4.93
N ASN A 115 -3.81 23.85 -5.96
CA ASN A 115 -4.73 24.98 -5.99
C ASN A 115 -6.11 24.67 -5.44
N ASP A 116 -6.37 23.40 -5.06
CA ASP A 116 -7.64 23.01 -4.48
C ASP A 116 -7.82 23.61 -3.08
N GLU A 117 -9.06 23.79 -2.66
CA GLU A 117 -9.39 24.21 -1.32
C GLU A 117 -9.23 23.01 -0.34
N PRO A 118 -8.35 23.11 0.67
CA PRO A 118 -8.16 22.03 1.65
C PRO A 118 -9.41 21.87 2.53
N LYS A 119 -10.02 20.68 2.51
CA LYS A 119 -11.25 20.38 3.26
C LYS A 119 -11.13 19.16 4.16
N ASP A 120 -10.91 18.01 3.57
CA ASP A 120 -10.89 16.71 4.25
C ASP A 120 -10.02 15.70 3.48
N MET A 121 -10.04 14.44 3.90
CA MET A 121 -9.27 13.35 3.28
C MET A 121 -9.98 12.66 2.11
N GLN A 122 -11.15 13.12 1.68
CA GLN A 122 -11.91 12.49 0.60
C GLN A 122 -11.12 12.36 -0.70
N PRO A 123 -10.33 13.36 -1.16
CA PRO A 123 -9.55 13.23 -2.40
C PRO A 123 -8.58 12.05 -2.37
N LEU A 124 -7.95 11.74 -1.23
CA LEU A 124 -7.10 10.56 -1.09
C LEU A 124 -7.90 9.27 -1.20
N PHE A 125 -9.04 9.18 -0.52
CA PHE A 125 -9.88 7.97 -0.58
C PHE A 125 -10.47 7.76 -1.96
N GLU A 126 -10.87 8.81 -2.66
CA GLU A 126 -11.33 8.72 -4.05
C GLU A 126 -10.21 8.26 -4.97
N CYS A 127 -9.01 8.80 -4.80
CA CYS A 127 -7.84 8.37 -5.56
C CYS A 127 -7.55 6.87 -5.34
N ILE A 128 -7.61 6.39 -4.09
CA ILE A 128 -7.41 4.97 -3.78
C ILE A 128 -8.47 4.09 -4.48
N VAL A 129 -9.75 4.44 -4.36
CA VAL A 129 -10.85 3.64 -4.94
C VAL A 129 -10.81 3.61 -6.46
N ASN A 130 -10.36 4.70 -7.09
CA ASN A 130 -10.32 4.83 -8.54
C ASN A 130 -9.07 4.18 -9.18
N ASN A 131 -7.96 4.08 -8.46
CA ASN A 131 -6.67 3.66 -9.03
C ASN A 131 -6.14 2.34 -8.50
N ILE A 132 -6.58 1.87 -7.33
CA ILE A 132 -6.17 0.57 -6.81
C ILE A 132 -7.25 -0.47 -7.13
N PRO A 133 -6.91 -1.54 -7.87
CA PRO A 133 -7.88 -2.56 -8.24
C PRO A 133 -8.40 -3.32 -7.00
N ALA A 134 -9.65 -3.76 -7.09
CA ALA A 134 -10.20 -4.66 -6.08
C ALA A 134 -9.45 -6.00 -6.09
N PRO A 135 -9.41 -6.73 -4.96
CA PRO A 135 -8.86 -8.08 -4.94
C PRO A 135 -9.55 -8.97 -5.96
N GLU A 136 -8.76 -9.68 -6.75
CA GLU A 136 -9.26 -10.74 -7.61
C GLU A 136 -9.52 -12.02 -6.79
N GLY A 137 -10.47 -12.82 -7.21
CA GLY A 137 -10.80 -14.11 -6.60
C GLY A 137 -12.28 -14.45 -6.71
N ASP A 138 -12.59 -15.74 -6.67
CA ASP A 138 -13.95 -16.23 -6.66
C ASP A 138 -14.40 -16.54 -5.22
N PRO A 139 -15.34 -15.76 -4.65
CA PRO A 139 -15.82 -15.98 -3.28
C PRO A 139 -16.62 -17.28 -3.10
N ASP A 140 -17.04 -17.94 -4.17
CA ASP A 140 -17.82 -19.17 -4.13
C ASP A 140 -16.99 -20.42 -4.47
N ALA A 141 -15.69 -20.24 -4.78
CA ALA A 141 -14.75 -21.33 -4.94
C ALA A 141 -14.30 -21.93 -3.60
N ASP A 142 -13.53 -23.01 -3.65
CA ASP A 142 -12.90 -23.61 -2.48
C ASP A 142 -11.96 -22.60 -1.78
N THR A 143 -11.95 -22.64 -0.45
CA THR A 143 -11.15 -21.70 0.34
C THR A 143 -9.65 -21.90 0.07
N GLN A 144 -9.02 -20.84 -0.40
CA GLN A 144 -7.58 -20.77 -0.63
C GLN A 144 -7.01 -19.55 0.07
N MET A 145 -6.07 -19.76 0.97
CA MET A 145 -5.42 -18.69 1.74
C MET A 145 -3.91 -18.86 1.73
N LEU A 146 -3.21 -17.83 1.28
CA LEU A 146 -1.74 -17.78 1.37
C LEU A 146 -1.32 -17.23 2.74
N ILE A 147 -0.65 -18.05 3.54
CA ILE A 147 -0.08 -17.61 4.82
C ILE A 147 1.25 -16.91 4.57
N SER A 148 1.33 -15.63 4.86
CA SER A 148 2.51 -14.77 4.65
C SER A 148 3.34 -14.60 5.92
N THR A 149 2.71 -14.68 7.09
CA THR A 149 3.37 -14.48 8.39
C THR A 149 2.81 -15.49 9.39
N ILE A 150 3.67 -16.00 10.24
CA ILE A 150 3.30 -16.86 11.37
C ILE A 150 3.66 -16.12 12.66
N ASP A 151 2.68 -16.01 13.54
CA ASP A 151 2.84 -15.48 14.88
C ASP A 151 2.52 -16.58 15.92
N TYR A 152 2.79 -16.31 17.18
CA TYR A 152 2.54 -17.23 18.28
C TYR A 152 1.96 -16.49 19.48
N ASN A 153 0.92 -17.05 20.04
CA ASN A 153 0.33 -16.57 21.28
C ASN A 153 0.18 -17.73 22.26
N GLU A 154 0.51 -17.52 23.53
CA GLU A 154 0.50 -18.56 24.55
C GLU A 154 -0.88 -19.20 24.79
N PHE A 155 -1.98 -18.47 24.49
CA PHE A 155 -3.35 -18.95 24.71
C PHE A 155 -3.94 -19.66 23.49
N VAL A 156 -3.63 -19.21 22.28
CA VAL A 156 -4.21 -19.76 21.04
C VAL A 156 -3.21 -20.56 20.21
N GLY A 157 -1.93 -20.54 20.58
CA GLY A 157 -0.88 -21.24 19.87
C GLY A 157 -0.42 -20.50 18.61
N ARG A 158 -0.19 -21.22 17.53
CA ARG A 158 0.29 -20.65 16.26
C ARG A 158 -0.84 -19.90 15.54
N ILE A 159 -0.52 -18.69 15.09
CA ILE A 159 -1.42 -17.82 14.35
C ILE A 159 -0.85 -17.65 12.94
N GLY A 160 -1.62 -18.03 11.91
CA GLY A 160 -1.29 -17.73 10.53
C GLY A 160 -1.98 -16.43 10.09
N VAL A 161 -1.23 -15.50 9.54
CA VAL A 161 -1.73 -14.26 8.95
C VAL A 161 -1.48 -14.30 7.46
N GLY A 162 -2.50 -13.98 6.66
CA GLY A 162 -2.37 -14.03 5.21
C GLY A 162 -3.59 -13.49 4.48
N LYS A 163 -3.57 -13.63 3.15
CA LYS A 163 -4.63 -13.21 2.24
C LYS A 163 -5.46 -14.41 1.81
N ILE A 164 -6.78 -14.26 1.80
CA ILE A 164 -7.69 -15.22 1.18
C ILE A 164 -7.76 -14.85 -0.31
N ASP A 165 -7.26 -15.75 -1.16
CA ASP A 165 -7.27 -15.56 -2.61
C ASP A 165 -8.58 -16.03 -3.22
N ASN A 166 -9.17 -17.13 -2.72
CA ASN A 166 -10.46 -17.65 -3.15
C ASN A 166 -11.30 -18.15 -1.97
N GLY A 167 -12.60 -18.21 -2.17
CA GLY A 167 -13.54 -18.75 -1.20
C GLY A 167 -13.79 -17.84 0.00
N LYS A 168 -14.24 -18.46 1.09
CA LYS A 168 -14.60 -17.79 2.34
C LYS A 168 -14.14 -18.65 3.51
N ILE A 169 -13.66 -18.02 4.58
CA ILE A 169 -13.30 -18.71 5.82
C ILE A 169 -14.28 -18.32 6.93
N LYS A 170 -14.72 -19.31 7.71
CA LYS A 170 -15.62 -19.11 8.85
C LYS A 170 -14.90 -19.47 10.15
N VAL A 171 -15.35 -18.87 11.24
CA VAL A 171 -14.88 -19.24 12.58
C VAL A 171 -15.16 -20.72 12.84
N ASN A 172 -14.19 -21.46 13.39
CA ASN A 172 -14.21 -22.90 13.64
C ASN A 172 -14.34 -23.78 12.37
N GLN A 173 -14.03 -23.25 11.19
CA GLN A 173 -13.95 -24.07 9.98
C GLN A 173 -12.69 -24.95 10.05
N GLU A 174 -12.86 -26.24 9.73
CA GLU A 174 -11.72 -27.13 9.50
C GLU A 174 -11.06 -26.76 8.17
N VAL A 175 -9.74 -26.66 8.18
CA VAL A 175 -8.93 -26.31 7.00
C VAL A 175 -7.77 -27.28 6.87
N MET A 176 -7.34 -27.51 5.64
CA MET A 176 -6.13 -28.27 5.36
C MET A 176 -4.95 -27.30 5.23
N ILE A 177 -3.85 -27.57 5.93
CA ILE A 177 -2.60 -26.83 5.77
C ILE A 177 -1.74 -27.61 4.79
N VAL A 178 -1.36 -26.97 3.69
CA VAL A 178 -0.49 -27.56 2.67
C VAL A 178 0.84 -26.81 2.67
N ASN A 179 1.94 -27.55 2.64
CA ASN A 179 3.27 -27.03 2.48
C ASN A 179 3.83 -27.45 1.11
N HIS A 180 4.72 -26.62 0.55
CA HIS A 180 5.38 -26.96 -0.74
C HIS A 180 6.18 -28.27 -0.70
N HIS A 181 6.61 -28.72 0.50
CA HIS A 181 7.43 -29.91 0.69
C HIS A 181 6.64 -31.16 1.12
N ASP A 182 5.37 -31.00 1.49
CA ASP A 182 4.45 -32.11 1.86
C ASP A 182 3.09 -31.81 1.22
N PRO A 183 2.87 -32.25 -0.04
CA PRO A 183 1.60 -32.09 -0.73
C PRO A 183 0.50 -33.02 -0.18
#